data_86c4e946df8b7a15f2f3adf389804952
#
_entry.id   86c4e946df8b7a15f2f3adf389804952
#
_cell.length_a   1.000
_cell.length_b   1.000
_cell.length_c   1.000
_cell.angle_alpha   90.00
_cell.angle_beta   90.00
_cell.angle_gamma   90.00
#
_symmetry.space_group_name_H-M   'P 1'
#
loop_
_entity.id
_entity.type
_entity.pdbx_description
1 polymer ?
#
loop_
_entity_poly.entity_id
_entity_poly.type
_entity_poly.pdbx_seq_one_letter_code
_entity_poly.pdbx_strand_id
1 'polypeptide(L)'
;DAYGYIVTNHGRNTSYYLDAKRGLLNSKKAKVTQNFNYSKEDLLALKAEYISFLNELGRNTQTAPLMQEFADFEALYVNELDTAILILEELRQFGGLHPESVAKAKLSLGDYYLMNGDRWEASLLFSQVDKDFKEGQMGEYARYRNAKLSYYAGDFEWAQEQFKILKGATSKLISNDAIDMSVFILDNLGLDTTEVTLQMFAQAD
;
A
#
# COMPACT_ATOMS: atom_id res chain seq x y z
N ASP A 1 5.67 -29.51 1.27
CA ASP A 1 5.84 -28.05 1.28
C ASP A 1 7.19 -27.69 0.69
N ALA A 2 7.20 -27.31 -0.62
CA ALA A 2 8.43 -27.12 -1.41
C ALA A 2 9.36 -26.06 -0.80
N TYR A 3 8.82 -24.93 -0.35
CA TYR A 3 9.61 -23.87 0.26
C TYR A 3 10.26 -24.31 1.58
N GLY A 4 9.53 -25.03 2.43
CA GLY A 4 10.05 -25.57 3.68
C GLY A 4 11.21 -26.55 3.44
N TYR A 5 11.11 -27.39 2.41
CA TYR A 5 12.17 -28.31 2.03
C TYR A 5 13.46 -27.56 1.64
N ILE A 6 13.36 -26.50 0.81
CA ILE A 6 14.50 -25.69 0.40
C ILE A 6 15.16 -25.03 1.62
N VAL A 7 14.37 -24.42 2.49
CA VAL A 7 14.88 -23.75 3.69
C VAL A 7 15.60 -24.70 4.64
N THR A 8 15.11 -25.95 4.76
CA THR A 8 15.67 -26.94 5.69
C THR A 8 16.91 -27.64 5.13
N ASN A 9 16.93 -27.94 3.83
CA ASN A 9 17.95 -28.80 3.22
C ASN A 9 19.02 -28.06 2.40
N HIS A 10 18.72 -26.82 1.97
CA HIS A 10 19.65 -26.00 1.20
C HIS A 10 19.98 -24.75 2.01
N GLY A 11 21.07 -24.76 2.76
CA GLY A 11 21.45 -23.72 3.71
C GLY A 11 21.53 -22.29 3.14
N ARG A 12 21.80 -21.32 4.00
CA ARG A 12 21.84 -19.87 3.76
C ARG A 12 22.65 -19.40 2.56
N ASN A 13 23.58 -20.21 2.06
CA ASN A 13 24.51 -19.85 0.99
C ASN A 13 23.97 -20.10 -0.42
N THR A 14 22.72 -20.52 -0.56
CA THR A 14 22.08 -20.69 -1.87
C THR A 14 21.38 -19.42 -2.31
N SER A 15 21.50 -19.06 -3.60
CA SER A 15 20.85 -17.90 -4.19
C SER A 15 19.32 -17.88 -4.01
N TYR A 16 18.72 -19.04 -3.79
CA TYR A 16 17.26 -19.21 -3.64
C TYR A 16 16.78 -19.18 -2.19
N TYR A 17 17.66 -19.06 -1.20
CA TYR A 17 17.27 -19.12 0.21
C TYR A 17 16.32 -17.99 0.62
N LEU A 18 16.63 -16.76 0.20
CA LEU A 18 15.80 -15.59 0.46
C LEU A 18 14.39 -15.75 -0.15
N ASP A 19 14.33 -16.16 -1.42
CA ASP A 19 13.06 -16.35 -2.13
C ASP A 19 12.25 -17.50 -1.53
N ALA A 20 12.91 -18.59 -1.13
CA ALA A 20 12.26 -19.72 -0.47
C ALA A 20 11.69 -19.33 0.90
N LYS A 21 12.40 -18.53 1.69
CA LYS A 21 11.92 -18.00 2.98
C LYS A 21 10.73 -17.05 2.77
N ARG A 22 10.80 -16.13 1.81
CA ARG A 22 9.66 -15.27 1.46
C ARG A 22 8.45 -16.08 1.03
N GLY A 23 8.64 -17.05 0.13
CA GLY A 23 7.58 -17.94 -0.32
C GLY A 23 6.95 -18.74 0.82
N LEU A 24 7.76 -19.21 1.77
CA LEU A 24 7.27 -19.89 2.97
C LEU A 24 6.42 -18.98 3.84
N LEU A 25 6.88 -17.76 4.15
CA LEU A 25 6.14 -16.78 4.95
C LEU A 25 4.83 -16.37 4.25
N ASN A 26 4.87 -16.11 2.94
CA ASN A 26 3.68 -15.77 2.17
C ASN A 26 2.67 -16.93 2.12
N SER A 27 3.13 -18.17 2.01
CA SER A 27 2.26 -19.35 2.07
C SER A 27 1.63 -19.51 3.46
N LYS A 28 2.38 -19.24 4.53
CA LYS A 28 1.86 -19.27 5.91
C LYS A 28 0.86 -18.14 6.13
N LYS A 29 1.18 -16.91 5.69
CA LYS A 29 0.26 -15.77 5.74
C LYS A 29 -1.04 -16.11 5.04
N ALA A 30 -0.99 -16.59 3.79
CA ALA A 30 -2.17 -16.98 3.05
C ALA A 30 -2.98 -18.05 3.79
N LYS A 31 -2.35 -19.07 4.34
CA LYS A 31 -3.02 -20.11 5.10
C LYS A 31 -3.73 -19.57 6.35
N VAL A 32 -3.09 -18.65 7.08
CA VAL A 32 -3.66 -18.02 8.27
C VAL A 32 -4.82 -17.11 7.89
N THR A 33 -4.67 -16.29 6.81
CA THR A 33 -5.63 -15.23 6.48
C THR A 33 -6.78 -15.70 5.56
N GLN A 34 -6.66 -16.85 4.89
CA GLN A 34 -7.61 -17.34 3.88
C GLN A 34 -9.03 -17.60 4.40
N ASN A 35 -9.19 -17.94 5.67
CA ASN A 35 -10.48 -18.36 6.22
C ASN A 35 -11.10 -17.37 7.20
N PHE A 36 -10.55 -16.17 7.37
CA PHE A 36 -10.98 -15.14 8.34
C PHE A 36 -11.13 -15.68 9.80
N ASN A 37 -10.68 -16.88 10.08
CA ASN A 37 -10.81 -17.60 11.34
C ASN A 37 -9.45 -17.74 12.03
N TYR A 38 -8.58 -16.75 11.86
CA TYR A 38 -7.27 -16.74 12.51
C TYR A 38 -7.36 -16.21 13.94
N SER A 39 -6.60 -16.82 14.82
CA SER A 39 -6.46 -16.34 16.20
C SER A 39 -5.37 -15.24 16.27
N LYS A 40 -5.41 -14.48 17.35
CA LYS A 40 -4.33 -13.51 17.63
C LYS A 40 -2.98 -14.22 17.80
N GLU A 41 -3.00 -15.41 18.36
CA GLU A 41 -1.82 -16.25 18.55
C GLU A 41 -1.19 -16.67 17.22
N ASP A 42 -2.00 -17.00 16.20
CA ASP A 42 -1.52 -17.33 14.86
C ASP A 42 -0.81 -16.14 14.21
N LEU A 43 -1.38 -14.93 14.35
CA LEU A 43 -0.77 -13.70 13.84
C LEU A 43 0.54 -13.38 14.55
N LEU A 44 0.59 -13.51 15.88
CA LEU A 44 1.81 -13.24 16.65
C LEU A 44 2.91 -14.27 16.36
N ALA A 45 2.55 -15.54 16.14
CA ALA A 45 3.51 -16.56 15.71
C ALA A 45 4.11 -16.22 14.34
N LEU A 46 3.29 -15.80 13.37
CA LEU A 46 3.76 -15.40 12.07
C LEU A 46 4.62 -14.11 12.13
N LYS A 47 4.21 -13.13 12.95
CA LYS A 47 5.02 -11.93 13.24
C LYS A 47 6.40 -12.29 13.76
N ALA A 48 6.49 -13.21 14.71
CA ALA A 48 7.76 -13.68 15.26
C ALA A 48 8.65 -14.31 14.18
N GLU A 49 8.09 -15.03 13.21
CA GLU A 49 8.84 -15.59 12.08
C GLU A 49 9.39 -14.49 11.14
N TYR A 50 8.61 -13.44 10.82
CA TYR A 50 9.09 -12.29 10.06
C TYR A 50 10.28 -11.61 10.77
N ILE A 51 10.13 -11.34 12.06
CA ILE A 51 11.19 -10.73 12.88
C ILE A 51 12.43 -11.61 12.93
N SER A 52 12.27 -12.91 13.18
CA SER A 52 13.39 -13.87 13.22
C SER A 52 14.16 -13.89 11.91
N PHE A 53 13.45 -13.86 10.79
CA PHE A 53 14.05 -13.88 9.48
C PHE A 53 14.76 -12.56 9.14
N LEU A 54 14.19 -11.41 9.46
CA LEU A 54 14.85 -10.12 9.30
C LEU A 54 16.08 -9.98 10.22
N ASN A 55 16.05 -10.55 11.42
CA ASN A 55 17.20 -10.61 12.30
C ASN A 55 18.32 -11.54 11.75
N GLU A 56 17.95 -12.60 11.06
CA GLU A 56 18.88 -13.54 10.46
C GLU A 56 19.64 -12.96 9.26
N LEU A 57 18.94 -12.26 8.35
CA LEU A 57 19.49 -11.72 7.10
C LEU A 57 19.83 -10.24 7.15
N GLY A 58 19.40 -9.55 8.18
CA GLY A 58 19.51 -8.10 8.30
C GLY A 58 18.45 -7.35 7.51
N ARG A 59 18.33 -6.07 7.81
CA ARG A 59 17.47 -5.14 7.10
C ARG A 59 18.32 -4.37 6.08
N ASN A 60 18.11 -4.66 4.81
CA ASN A 60 18.92 -4.15 3.71
C ASN A 60 18.17 -4.21 2.38
N THR A 61 18.80 -3.80 1.30
CA THR A 61 18.17 -3.78 -0.02
C THR A 61 17.70 -5.14 -0.52
N GLN A 62 18.35 -6.24 -0.13
CA GLN A 62 17.95 -7.60 -0.52
C GLN A 62 16.68 -8.04 0.22
N THR A 63 16.54 -7.65 1.49
CA THR A 63 15.37 -7.97 2.32
C THR A 63 14.26 -6.93 2.21
N ALA A 64 14.44 -5.85 1.43
CA ALA A 64 13.43 -4.82 1.24
C ALA A 64 12.04 -5.35 0.80
N PRO A 65 11.92 -6.32 -0.14
CA PRO A 65 10.61 -6.89 -0.47
C PRO A 65 9.95 -7.60 0.71
N LEU A 66 10.73 -8.27 1.57
CA LEU A 66 10.22 -8.90 2.78
C LEU A 66 9.78 -7.86 3.82
N MET A 67 10.53 -6.76 3.95
CA MET A 67 10.16 -5.65 4.85
C MET A 67 8.85 -5.01 4.41
N GLN A 68 8.63 -4.83 3.10
CA GLN A 68 7.36 -4.36 2.56
C GLN A 68 6.21 -5.31 2.94
N GLU A 69 6.38 -6.62 2.71
CA GLU A 69 5.38 -7.64 3.04
C GLU A 69 5.10 -7.71 4.55
N PHE A 70 6.12 -7.47 5.37
CA PHE A 70 5.98 -7.43 6.83
C PHE A 70 5.24 -6.17 7.29
N ALA A 71 5.53 -5.00 6.72
CA ALA A 71 4.79 -3.78 7.01
C ALA A 71 3.31 -3.90 6.65
N ASP A 72 3.01 -4.46 5.46
CA ASP A 72 1.63 -4.73 5.05
C ASP A 72 0.92 -5.72 6.00
N PHE A 73 1.65 -6.70 6.51
CA PHE A 73 1.12 -7.65 7.49
C PHE A 73 0.84 -6.98 8.85
N GLU A 74 1.76 -6.15 9.35
CA GLU A 74 1.59 -5.39 10.60
C GLU A 74 0.38 -4.45 10.53
N ALA A 75 0.24 -3.69 9.45
CA ALA A 75 -0.85 -2.73 9.28
C ALA A 75 -2.22 -3.41 9.12
N LEU A 76 -2.31 -4.43 8.24
CA LEU A 76 -3.61 -4.95 7.78
C LEU A 76 -4.14 -6.12 8.62
N TYR A 77 -3.28 -6.83 9.36
CA TYR A 77 -3.67 -8.03 10.10
C TYR A 77 -3.38 -7.94 11.59
N VAL A 78 -2.22 -7.40 11.97
CA VAL A 78 -1.86 -7.23 13.39
C VAL A 78 -2.45 -5.96 13.97
N ASN A 79 -2.79 -5.00 13.12
CA ASN A 79 -3.29 -3.67 13.50
C ASN A 79 -2.25 -2.84 14.26
N GLU A 80 -0.97 -3.01 13.91
CA GLU A 80 0.17 -2.28 14.47
C GLU A 80 0.69 -1.26 13.44
N LEU A 81 -0.12 -0.22 13.23
CA LEU A 81 0.08 0.77 12.17
C LEU A 81 1.40 1.54 12.32
N ASP A 82 1.74 1.95 13.56
CA ASP A 82 2.99 2.65 13.86
C ASP A 82 4.22 1.80 13.48
N THR A 83 4.16 0.51 13.77
CA THR A 83 5.22 -0.44 13.39
C THR A 83 5.37 -0.54 11.89
N ALA A 84 4.27 -0.62 11.16
CA ALA A 84 4.28 -0.65 9.69
C ALA A 84 4.89 0.61 9.09
N ILE A 85 4.50 1.78 9.59
CA ILE A 85 5.05 3.08 9.19
C ILE A 85 6.56 3.11 9.42
N LEU A 86 7.04 2.72 10.61
CA LEU A 86 8.47 2.71 10.92
C LEU A 86 9.28 1.79 9.99
N ILE A 87 8.75 0.61 9.66
CA ILE A 87 9.39 -0.33 8.73
C ILE A 87 9.54 0.28 7.33
N LEU A 88 8.50 0.93 6.82
CA LEU A 88 8.53 1.54 5.49
C LEU A 88 9.35 2.82 5.45
N GLU A 89 9.36 3.60 6.53
CA GLU A 89 10.25 4.76 6.67
C GLU A 89 11.72 4.33 6.64
N GLU A 90 12.08 3.26 7.32
CA GLU A 90 13.42 2.66 7.26
C GLU A 90 13.74 2.18 5.83
N LEU A 91 12.82 1.43 5.22
CA LEU A 91 13.00 0.84 3.89
C LEU A 91 13.31 1.90 2.82
N ARG A 92 12.56 3.00 2.81
CA ARG A 92 12.74 4.05 1.79
C ARG A 92 14.06 4.82 1.91
N GLN A 93 14.78 4.68 3.03
CA GLN A 93 16.10 5.29 3.24
C GLN A 93 17.25 4.44 2.67
N PHE A 94 17.00 3.19 2.27
CA PHE A 94 18.05 2.36 1.72
C PHE A 94 18.52 2.89 0.35
N GLY A 95 19.81 3.21 0.27
CA GLY A 95 20.44 3.55 -1.01
C GLY A 95 20.48 2.34 -1.95
N GLY A 96 20.28 2.59 -3.26
CA GLY A 96 20.40 1.55 -4.28
C GLY A 96 19.19 0.64 -4.47
N LEU A 97 18.05 0.95 -3.84
CA LEU A 97 16.79 0.28 -4.16
C LEU A 97 16.32 0.64 -5.56
N HIS A 98 15.67 -0.31 -6.22
CA HIS A 98 15.01 -0.04 -7.50
C HIS A 98 13.90 1.02 -7.30
N PRO A 99 13.79 2.02 -8.19
CA PRO A 99 12.82 3.12 -8.04
C PRO A 99 11.38 2.66 -7.81
N GLU A 100 10.95 1.58 -8.47
CA GLU A 100 9.62 1.00 -8.26
C GLU A 100 9.41 0.44 -6.85
N SER A 101 10.45 -0.10 -6.22
CA SER A 101 10.37 -0.60 -4.84
C SER A 101 10.19 0.56 -3.85
N VAL A 102 10.91 1.66 -4.07
CA VAL A 102 10.74 2.90 -3.29
C VAL A 102 9.33 3.48 -3.48
N ALA A 103 8.84 3.49 -4.72
CA ALA A 103 7.50 3.98 -5.01
C ALA A 103 6.41 3.13 -4.35
N LYS A 104 6.53 1.80 -4.39
CA LYS A 104 5.62 0.89 -3.67
C LYS A 104 5.61 1.18 -2.17
N ALA A 105 6.79 1.34 -1.56
CA ALA A 105 6.90 1.68 -0.15
C ALA A 105 6.24 3.03 0.16
N LYS A 106 6.45 4.04 -0.68
CA LYS A 106 5.79 5.35 -0.55
C LYS A 106 4.27 5.26 -0.66
N LEU A 107 3.74 4.43 -1.58
CA LEU A 107 2.30 4.24 -1.73
C LEU A 107 1.68 3.58 -0.50
N SER A 108 2.25 2.46 -0.03
CA SER A 108 1.76 1.82 1.19
C SER A 108 1.91 2.72 2.42
N LEU A 109 3.03 3.44 2.53
CA LEU A 109 3.25 4.40 3.61
C LEU A 109 2.23 5.54 3.59
N GLY A 110 1.89 6.06 2.41
CA GLY A 110 0.82 7.05 2.24
C GLY A 110 -0.54 6.52 2.72
N ASP A 111 -0.87 5.26 2.40
CA ASP A 111 -2.09 4.64 2.89
C ASP A 111 -2.10 4.51 4.42
N TYR A 112 -0.96 4.12 5.00
CA TYR A 112 -0.86 3.94 6.45
C TYR A 112 -0.90 5.27 7.19
N TYR A 113 -0.29 6.34 6.65
CA TYR A 113 -0.47 7.69 7.18
C TYR A 113 -1.93 8.14 7.10
N LEU A 114 -2.62 7.77 6.00
CA LEU A 114 -4.04 8.07 5.86
C LEU A 114 -4.90 7.37 6.91
N MET A 115 -4.63 6.07 7.15
CA MET A 115 -5.28 5.29 8.21
C MET A 115 -4.97 5.85 9.60
N ASN A 116 -3.81 6.49 9.79
CA ASN A 116 -3.42 7.17 11.03
C ASN A 116 -4.02 8.59 11.17
N GLY A 117 -4.66 9.11 10.13
CA GLY A 117 -5.22 10.47 10.09
C GLY A 117 -4.29 11.55 9.54
N ASP A 118 -3.08 11.19 9.15
CA ASP A 118 -2.01 12.08 8.69
C ASP A 118 -2.14 12.35 7.17
N ARG A 119 -3.17 13.08 6.76
CA ARG A 119 -3.52 13.34 5.36
C ARG A 119 -2.43 14.06 4.58
N TRP A 120 -1.68 14.96 5.22
CA TRP A 120 -0.64 15.75 4.55
C TRP A 120 0.55 14.89 4.14
N GLU A 121 1.01 14.02 5.03
CA GLU A 121 2.06 13.05 4.77
C GLU A 121 1.67 12.10 3.65
N ALA A 122 0.43 11.61 3.66
CA ALA A 122 -0.12 10.76 2.61
C ALA A 122 -0.10 11.47 1.26
N SER A 123 -0.65 12.69 1.18
CA SER A 123 -0.70 13.48 -0.05
C SER A 123 0.69 13.78 -0.60
N LEU A 124 1.64 14.11 0.28
CA LEU A 124 3.03 14.37 -0.10
C LEU A 124 3.67 13.14 -0.75
N LEU A 125 3.48 11.95 -0.16
CA LEU A 125 4.03 10.69 -0.68
C LEU A 125 3.42 10.33 -2.03
N PHE A 126 2.10 10.42 -2.17
CA PHE A 126 1.43 10.17 -3.44
C PHE A 126 1.88 11.16 -4.53
N SER A 127 2.03 12.44 -4.18
CA SER A 127 2.52 13.46 -5.12
C SER A 127 3.96 13.20 -5.57
N GLN A 128 4.82 12.69 -4.69
CA GLN A 128 6.17 12.28 -5.06
C GLN A 128 6.14 11.11 -6.06
N VAL A 129 5.32 10.08 -5.83
CA VAL A 129 5.21 8.94 -6.74
C VAL A 129 4.60 9.36 -8.08
N ASP A 130 3.56 10.20 -8.09
CA ASP A 130 2.98 10.74 -9.34
C ASP A 130 4.03 11.50 -10.16
N LYS A 131 4.85 12.34 -9.51
CA LYS A 131 5.92 13.09 -10.16
C LYS A 131 7.01 12.18 -10.73
N ASP A 132 7.45 11.18 -9.95
CA ASP A 132 8.56 10.29 -10.31
C ASP A 132 8.16 9.27 -11.41
N PHE A 133 6.87 8.92 -11.51
CA PHE A 133 6.30 7.92 -12.44
C PHE A 133 5.19 8.49 -13.32
N LYS A 134 5.33 9.73 -13.75
CA LYS A 134 4.30 10.53 -14.44
C LYS A 134 3.59 9.81 -15.59
N GLU A 135 4.34 9.05 -16.40
CA GLU A 135 3.84 8.37 -17.60
C GLU A 135 3.50 6.88 -17.37
N GLY A 136 3.46 6.43 -16.10
CA GLY A 136 3.27 5.02 -15.78
C GLY A 136 2.08 4.75 -14.87
N GLN A 137 1.63 3.50 -14.88
CA GLN A 137 0.49 3.05 -14.04
C GLN A 137 0.66 3.36 -12.55
N MET A 138 1.90 3.38 -12.05
CA MET A 138 2.19 3.68 -10.65
C MET A 138 1.92 5.16 -10.33
N GLY A 139 2.27 6.08 -11.24
CA GLY A 139 1.92 7.49 -11.11
C GLY A 139 0.43 7.74 -11.27
N GLU A 140 -0.22 7.07 -12.23
CA GLU A 140 -1.69 7.11 -12.37
C GLU A 140 -2.39 6.67 -11.06
N TYR A 141 -1.90 5.61 -10.44
CA TYR A 141 -2.44 5.12 -9.18
C TYR A 141 -2.22 6.11 -8.02
N ALA A 142 -1.04 6.71 -7.95
CA ALA A 142 -0.74 7.74 -6.96
C ALA A 142 -1.63 8.98 -7.13
N ARG A 143 -1.82 9.43 -8.36
CA ARG A 143 -2.72 10.55 -8.71
C ARG A 143 -4.18 10.24 -8.35
N TYR A 144 -4.62 9.00 -8.61
CA TYR A 144 -5.97 8.56 -8.23
C TYR A 144 -6.17 8.63 -6.71
N ARG A 145 -5.19 8.20 -5.91
CA ARG A 145 -5.24 8.32 -4.45
C ARG A 145 -5.28 9.76 -3.98
N ASN A 146 -4.50 10.65 -4.58
CA ASN A 146 -4.57 12.08 -4.28
C ASN A 146 -5.92 12.70 -4.65
N ALA A 147 -6.51 12.30 -5.78
CA ALA A 147 -7.84 12.74 -6.17
C ALA A 147 -8.90 12.29 -5.15
N LYS A 148 -8.82 11.04 -4.67
CA LYS A 148 -9.69 10.57 -3.58
C LYS A 148 -9.48 11.34 -2.28
N LEU A 149 -8.24 11.69 -1.93
CA LEU A 149 -7.97 12.53 -0.75
C LEU A 149 -8.65 13.89 -0.85
N SER A 150 -8.58 14.53 -2.02
CA SER A 150 -9.26 15.81 -2.25
C SER A 150 -10.77 15.68 -2.15
N TYR A 151 -11.34 14.59 -2.67
CA TYR A 151 -12.75 14.27 -2.53
C TYR A 151 -13.15 14.14 -1.05
N TYR A 152 -12.43 13.37 -0.25
CA TYR A 152 -12.71 13.22 1.19
C TYR A 152 -12.45 14.49 2.01
N ALA A 153 -11.61 15.39 1.51
CA ALA A 153 -11.39 16.70 2.11
C ALA A 153 -12.50 17.72 1.79
N GLY A 154 -13.42 17.37 0.86
CA GLY A 154 -14.47 18.27 0.38
C GLY A 154 -14.02 19.21 -0.74
N ASP A 155 -12.83 19.02 -1.28
CA ASP A 155 -12.33 19.78 -2.43
C ASP A 155 -12.78 19.10 -3.74
N PHE A 156 -14.07 19.17 -3.99
CA PHE A 156 -14.70 18.42 -5.07
C PHE A 156 -14.32 18.92 -6.47
N GLU A 157 -14.13 20.23 -6.63
CA GLU A 157 -13.69 20.79 -7.92
C GLU A 157 -12.32 20.28 -8.29
N TRP A 158 -11.38 20.31 -7.35
CA TRP A 158 -10.03 19.80 -7.58
C TRP A 158 -10.01 18.29 -7.82
N ALA A 159 -10.74 17.52 -7.01
CA ALA A 159 -10.90 16.07 -7.20
C ALA A 159 -11.45 15.77 -8.60
N GLN A 160 -12.47 16.49 -9.03
CA GLN A 160 -13.10 16.35 -10.35
C GLN A 160 -12.10 16.58 -11.49
N GLU A 161 -11.28 17.62 -11.42
CA GLU A 161 -10.26 17.88 -12.45
C GLU A 161 -9.20 16.76 -12.51
N GLN A 162 -8.79 16.22 -11.36
CA GLN A 162 -7.86 15.07 -11.31
C GLN A 162 -8.50 13.81 -11.91
N PHE A 163 -9.75 13.50 -11.58
CA PHE A 163 -10.45 12.35 -12.15
C PHE A 163 -10.68 12.50 -13.66
N LYS A 164 -10.92 13.71 -14.18
CA LYS A 164 -10.99 13.96 -15.64
C LYS A 164 -9.70 13.57 -16.36
N ILE A 165 -8.55 13.89 -15.79
CA ILE A 165 -7.24 13.51 -16.35
C ILE A 165 -7.11 11.99 -16.36
N LEU A 166 -7.52 11.32 -15.27
CA LEU A 166 -7.40 9.87 -15.09
C LEU A 166 -8.36 9.05 -15.96
N LYS A 167 -9.39 9.65 -16.57
CA LYS A 167 -10.22 8.97 -17.59
C LYS A 167 -9.42 8.45 -18.80
N GLY A 168 -8.27 9.08 -19.07
CA GLY A 168 -7.31 8.68 -20.09
C GLY A 168 -6.19 7.77 -19.59
N ALA A 169 -6.28 7.24 -18.36
CA ALA A 169 -5.24 6.39 -17.78
C ALA A 169 -5.03 5.11 -18.60
N THR A 170 -3.78 4.63 -18.61
CA THR A 170 -3.41 3.38 -19.28
C THR A 170 -3.96 2.14 -18.57
N SER A 171 -4.13 2.23 -17.25
CA SER A 171 -4.83 1.24 -16.45
C SER A 171 -6.33 1.38 -16.63
N LYS A 172 -6.97 0.36 -17.24
CA LYS A 172 -8.43 0.34 -17.41
C LYS A 172 -9.20 0.41 -16.09
N LEU A 173 -8.64 -0.19 -15.03
CA LEU A 173 -9.26 -0.15 -13.70
C LEU A 173 -9.29 1.28 -13.17
N ILE A 174 -8.13 1.96 -13.17
CA ILE A 174 -8.03 3.36 -12.71
C ILE A 174 -8.90 4.28 -13.57
N SER A 175 -8.92 4.07 -14.89
CA SER A 175 -9.76 4.84 -15.80
C SER A 175 -11.25 4.69 -15.49
N ASN A 176 -11.73 3.47 -15.27
CA ASN A 176 -13.13 3.21 -14.92
C ASN A 176 -13.48 3.81 -13.56
N ASP A 177 -12.66 3.57 -12.54
CA ASP A 177 -12.88 4.14 -11.19
C ASP A 177 -12.89 5.67 -11.22
N ALA A 178 -12.03 6.29 -12.03
CA ALA A 178 -12.01 7.73 -12.22
C ALA A 178 -13.24 8.28 -12.95
N ILE A 179 -13.77 7.51 -13.92
CA ILE A 179 -15.04 7.85 -14.58
C ILE A 179 -16.18 7.81 -13.58
N ASP A 180 -16.28 6.73 -12.80
CA ASP A 180 -17.33 6.55 -11.81
C ASP A 180 -17.31 7.67 -10.76
N MET A 181 -16.13 7.97 -10.19
CA MET A 181 -15.98 9.08 -9.23
C MET A 181 -16.30 10.44 -9.85
N SER A 182 -15.87 10.66 -11.09
CA SER A 182 -16.14 11.91 -11.80
C SER A 182 -17.62 12.11 -12.06
N VAL A 183 -18.34 11.06 -12.49
CA VAL A 183 -19.79 11.11 -12.70
C VAL A 183 -20.50 11.31 -11.37
N PHE A 184 -20.11 10.57 -10.34
CA PHE A 184 -20.70 10.70 -9.01
C PHE A 184 -20.59 12.13 -8.45
N ILE A 185 -19.41 12.77 -8.57
CA ILE A 185 -19.23 14.17 -8.13
C ILE A 185 -20.11 15.11 -8.95
N LEU A 186 -20.13 14.99 -10.28
CA LEU A 186 -20.90 15.87 -11.16
C LEU A 186 -22.40 15.78 -10.91
N ASP A 187 -22.92 14.58 -10.77
CA ASP A 187 -24.35 14.35 -10.55
C ASP A 187 -24.81 14.94 -9.22
N ASN A 188 -23.96 14.92 -8.19
CA ASN A 188 -24.30 15.44 -6.87
C ASN A 188 -24.02 16.95 -6.73
N LEU A 189 -22.99 17.50 -7.36
CA LEU A 189 -22.76 18.96 -7.41
C LEU A 189 -23.84 19.69 -8.20
N GLY A 190 -24.40 19.05 -9.23
CA GLY A 190 -25.47 19.64 -10.05
C GLY A 190 -26.84 19.71 -9.37
N LEU A 191 -27.06 18.89 -8.34
CA LEU A 191 -28.35 18.77 -7.64
C LEU A 191 -28.43 19.61 -6.37
N ASP A 192 -27.31 19.91 -5.73
CA ASP A 192 -27.25 20.65 -4.48
C ASP A 192 -26.32 21.87 -4.60
N THR A 193 -26.88 23.06 -4.44
CA THR A 193 -26.13 24.32 -4.50
C THR A 193 -25.21 24.55 -3.30
N THR A 194 -25.27 23.70 -2.29
CA THR A 194 -24.57 23.87 -1.00
C THR A 194 -23.43 22.88 -0.77
N GLU A 195 -23.28 21.86 -1.61
CA GLU A 195 -22.28 20.78 -1.48
C GLU A 195 -22.36 19.99 -0.14
N VAL A 196 -23.28 20.36 0.75
CA VAL A 196 -23.38 19.79 2.10
C VAL A 196 -23.70 18.30 2.04
N THR A 197 -24.59 17.89 1.15
CA THR A 197 -24.98 16.48 1.01
C THR A 197 -23.81 15.65 0.53
N LEU A 198 -23.06 16.12 -0.48
CA LEU A 198 -21.87 15.43 -0.99
C LEU A 198 -20.76 15.37 0.07
N GLN A 199 -20.59 16.44 0.85
CA GLN A 199 -19.62 16.49 1.94
C GLN A 199 -19.97 15.50 3.07
N MET A 200 -21.23 15.40 3.44
CA MET A 200 -21.69 14.40 4.41
C MET A 200 -21.47 12.98 3.92
N PHE A 201 -21.70 12.72 2.63
CA PHE A 201 -21.44 11.43 2.02
C PHE A 201 -19.95 11.10 2.03
N ALA A 202 -19.09 12.04 1.60
CA ALA A 202 -17.64 11.87 1.59
C ALA A 202 -17.03 11.65 3.00
N GLN A 203 -17.70 12.10 4.05
CA GLN A 203 -17.29 11.86 5.43
C GLN A 203 -17.76 10.51 5.99
N ALA A 204 -18.79 9.92 5.38
CA ALA A 204 -19.37 8.65 5.81
C ALA A 204 -18.75 7.42 5.09
N ASP A 205 -18.13 7.63 3.93
CA ASP A 205 -17.47 6.62 3.09
C ASP A 205 -16.03 6.34 3.57
#